data_de84a304799378fc3a9e249e1ce9766a
#
_entry.id   de84a304799378fc3a9e249e1ce9766a
#
_cell.length_a   1.000
_cell.length_b   1.000
_cell.length_c   1.000
_cell.angle_alpha   90.00
_cell.angle_beta   90.00
_cell.angle_gamma   90.00
#
_symmetry.space_group_name_H-M   'P 1'
#
loop_
_entity.id
_entity.type
_entity.pdbx_description
1 polymer ?
#
loop_
_entity_poly.entity_id
_entity_poly.type
_entity_poly.pdbx_seq_one_letter_code
_entity_poly.pdbx_strand_id
1 'polypeptide(L)'
;MDKKSQTEIEAAVFRKLLSHLQTHTEIQNIDLMLTADFCRNCLAKWFKAEDEARGIKIDYPEAQEIVYGMPYSEWKQKYQTEATPQQLKAYEERQRRKQQSKT
;
A
#
# COMPACT_ATOMS: atom_id res chain seq x y z
N MET A 1 -23.50 12.11 -11.98
CA MET A 1 -22.86 12.56 -10.72
C MET A 1 -21.83 13.63 -11.05
N ASP A 2 -21.83 14.73 -10.31
CA ASP A 2 -20.84 15.79 -10.55
C ASP A 2 -19.45 15.40 -10.06
N LYS A 3 -18.44 16.11 -10.54
CA LYS A 3 -17.05 15.81 -10.23
C LYS A 3 -16.69 16.00 -8.76
N LYS A 4 -17.30 17.01 -8.12
CA LYS A 4 -17.05 17.27 -6.71
C LYS A 4 -17.55 16.13 -5.84
N SER A 5 -18.79 15.69 -6.08
CA SER A 5 -19.38 14.56 -5.34
C SER A 5 -18.59 13.29 -5.57
N GLN A 6 -18.20 13.03 -6.81
CA GLN A 6 -17.40 11.85 -7.13
C GLN A 6 -16.05 11.87 -6.39
N THR A 7 -15.38 13.02 -6.39
CA THR A 7 -14.08 13.16 -5.70
C THR A 7 -14.23 12.91 -4.19
N GLU A 8 -15.27 13.46 -3.59
CA GLU A 8 -15.55 13.27 -2.16
C GLU A 8 -15.86 11.81 -1.83
N ILE A 9 -16.61 11.13 -2.69
CA ILE A 9 -16.94 9.71 -2.54
C ILE A 9 -15.66 8.86 -2.66
N GLU A 10 -14.84 9.14 -3.67
CA GLU A 10 -13.58 8.44 -3.88
C GLU A 10 -12.65 8.61 -2.66
N ALA A 11 -12.56 9.82 -2.12
CA ALA A 11 -11.78 10.08 -0.91
C ALA A 11 -12.31 9.28 0.27
N ALA A 12 -13.65 9.24 0.43
CA ALA A 12 -14.27 8.49 1.51
C ALA A 12 -14.00 6.99 1.40
N VAL A 13 -14.07 6.44 0.18
CA VAL A 13 -13.79 5.02 -0.08
C VAL A 13 -12.31 4.72 0.21
N PHE A 14 -11.42 5.60 -0.20
CA PHE A 14 -9.98 5.42 0.07
C PHE A 14 -9.72 5.41 1.59
N ARG A 15 -10.35 6.30 2.33
CA ARG A 15 -10.23 6.32 3.78
C ARG A 15 -10.77 5.04 4.43
N LYS A 16 -11.84 4.48 3.89
CA LYS A 16 -12.35 3.19 4.35
C LYS A 16 -11.36 2.06 4.06
N LEU A 17 -10.72 2.08 2.91
CA LEU A 17 -9.67 1.11 2.58
C LEU A 17 -8.52 1.19 3.58
N LEU A 18 -8.06 2.40 3.89
CA LEU A 18 -6.98 2.58 4.88
C LEU A 18 -7.40 2.07 6.26
N SER A 19 -8.61 2.41 6.70
CA SER A 19 -9.13 1.94 7.98
C SER A 19 -9.22 0.42 8.02
N HIS A 20 -9.67 -0.18 6.93
CA HIS A 20 -9.76 -1.65 6.80
C HIS A 20 -8.38 -2.29 6.95
N LEU A 21 -7.38 -1.78 6.23
CA LEU A 21 -6.01 -2.30 6.31
C LEU A 21 -5.38 -2.08 7.69
N GLN A 22 -5.73 -0.97 8.34
CA GLN A 22 -5.23 -0.65 9.68
C GLN A 22 -5.81 -1.57 10.75
N THR A 23 -7.02 -2.09 10.54
CA THR A 23 -7.65 -3.03 11.48
C THR A 23 -7.32 -4.49 11.17
N HIS A 24 -6.78 -4.78 10.00
CA HIS A 24 -6.40 -6.15 9.60
C HIS A 24 -4.87 -6.29 9.57
N THR A 25 -4.26 -6.08 10.74
CA THR A 25 -2.80 -6.09 10.89
C THR A 25 -2.18 -7.48 10.72
N GLU A 26 -2.99 -8.54 10.83
CA GLU A 26 -2.56 -9.92 10.56
C GLU A 26 -2.27 -10.18 9.09
N ILE A 27 -2.86 -9.37 8.19
CA ILE A 27 -2.60 -9.51 6.76
C ILE A 27 -1.28 -8.79 6.44
N GLN A 28 -0.30 -9.56 6.02
CA GLN A 28 1.03 -9.03 5.72
C GLN A 28 1.07 -8.39 4.34
N ASN A 29 2.00 -7.47 4.15
CA ASN A 29 2.17 -6.83 2.85
C ASN A 29 2.48 -7.85 1.74
N ILE A 30 3.25 -8.89 2.06
CA ILE A 30 3.52 -9.96 1.09
C ILE A 30 2.25 -10.69 0.68
N ASP A 31 1.29 -10.88 1.61
CA ASP A 31 0.00 -11.50 1.29
C ASP A 31 -0.78 -10.65 0.29
N LEU A 32 -0.80 -9.34 0.49
CA LEU A 32 -1.45 -8.42 -0.44
C LEU A 32 -0.78 -8.46 -1.82
N MET A 33 0.55 -8.47 -1.84
CA MET A 33 1.29 -8.55 -3.10
C MET A 33 0.96 -9.82 -3.86
N LEU A 34 0.89 -10.96 -3.19
CA LEU A 34 0.59 -12.24 -3.83
C LEU A 34 -0.85 -12.32 -4.32
N THR A 35 -1.79 -11.71 -3.61
CA THR A 35 -3.21 -11.78 -3.92
C THR A 35 -3.65 -10.70 -4.90
N ALA A 36 -3.19 -9.46 -4.72
CA ALA A 36 -3.75 -8.30 -5.41
C ALA A 36 -2.72 -7.42 -6.11
N ASP A 37 -1.46 -7.79 -6.08
CA ASP A 37 -0.37 -7.06 -6.74
C ASP A 37 -0.16 -5.64 -6.22
N PHE A 38 -0.51 -5.40 -4.96
CA PHE A 38 -0.18 -4.15 -4.28
C PHE A 38 -0.04 -4.42 -2.79
N CYS A 39 0.54 -3.49 -2.07
CA CYS A 39 0.60 -3.56 -0.62
C CYS A 39 0.45 -2.16 -0.04
N ARG A 40 0.50 -2.05 1.30
CA ARG A 40 0.39 -0.76 1.99
C ARG A 40 1.45 0.22 1.51
N ASN A 41 2.66 -0.25 1.26
CA ASN A 41 3.74 0.62 0.76
C ASN A 41 3.48 1.11 -0.66
N CYS A 42 2.81 0.32 -1.49
CA CYS A 42 2.40 0.76 -2.82
C CYS A 42 1.41 1.92 -2.73
N LEU A 43 0.44 1.83 -1.81
CA LEU A 43 -0.51 2.93 -1.58
C LEU A 43 0.22 4.20 -1.14
N ALA A 44 1.23 4.06 -0.26
CA ALA A 44 2.04 5.19 0.19
C ALA A 44 2.81 5.83 -0.97
N LYS A 45 3.36 5.02 -1.86
CA LYS A 45 4.07 5.50 -3.05
C LYS A 45 3.14 6.23 -4.01
N TRP A 46 1.95 5.69 -4.24
CA TRP A 46 0.95 6.33 -5.10
C TRP A 46 0.48 7.65 -4.49
N PHE A 47 0.28 7.67 -3.17
CA PHE A 47 -0.10 8.90 -2.46
C PHE A 47 0.97 9.98 -2.65
N LYS A 48 2.23 9.63 -2.43
CA LYS A 48 3.35 10.55 -2.58
C LYS A 48 3.44 11.08 -4.02
N ALA A 49 3.26 10.21 -5.02
CA ALA A 49 3.32 10.60 -6.42
C ALA A 49 2.22 11.61 -6.77
N GLU A 50 1.00 11.40 -6.24
CA GLU A 50 -0.11 12.32 -6.47
C GLU A 50 0.11 13.67 -5.78
N ASP A 51 0.71 13.66 -4.59
CA ASP A 51 1.11 14.89 -3.91
C ASP A 51 2.10 15.69 -4.74
N GLU A 52 3.14 15.04 -5.22
CA GLU A 52 4.17 15.69 -6.04
C GLU A 52 3.58 16.30 -7.31
N ALA A 53 2.64 15.58 -7.94
CA ALA A 53 1.95 16.06 -9.14
C ALA A 53 1.16 17.34 -8.88
N ARG A 54 0.77 17.59 -7.62
CA ARG A 54 0.02 18.77 -7.20
C ARG A 54 0.87 19.84 -6.51
N GLY A 55 2.20 19.66 -6.55
CA GLY A 55 3.12 20.62 -5.95
C GLY A 55 3.22 20.55 -4.43
N ILE A 56 2.61 19.54 -3.82
CA ILE A 56 2.72 19.28 -2.39
C ILE A 56 3.88 18.33 -2.19
N LYS A 57 4.77 18.64 -1.26
CA LYS A 57 5.96 17.81 -1.04
C LYS A 57 5.93 17.20 0.35
N ILE A 58 5.45 15.97 0.44
CA ILE A 58 5.62 15.17 1.65
C ILE A 58 6.70 14.13 1.38
N ASP A 59 7.38 13.69 2.43
CA ASP A 59 8.35 12.61 2.26
C ASP A 59 7.65 11.25 2.34
N TYR A 60 8.37 10.20 1.97
CA TYR A 60 7.81 8.85 1.95
C TYR A 60 7.37 8.37 3.35
N PRO A 61 8.14 8.59 4.43
CA PRO A 61 7.67 8.23 5.77
C PRO A 61 6.34 8.88 6.18
N GLU A 62 6.10 10.14 5.77
CA GLU A 62 4.82 10.79 6.02
C GLU A 62 3.68 10.12 5.26
N ALA A 63 3.90 9.76 4.00
CA ALA A 63 2.92 9.03 3.20
C ALA A 63 2.62 7.66 3.83
N GLN A 64 3.65 6.97 4.30
CA GLN A 64 3.47 5.69 5.00
C GLN A 64 2.63 5.87 6.27
N GLU A 65 2.87 6.92 7.04
CA GLU A 65 2.10 7.17 8.26
C GLU A 65 0.63 7.39 7.98
N ILE A 66 0.30 8.06 6.88
CA ILE A 66 -1.09 8.23 6.46
C ILE A 66 -1.74 6.87 6.17
N VAL A 67 -1.02 5.99 5.48
CA VAL A 67 -1.54 4.68 5.09
C VAL A 67 -1.64 3.73 6.28
N TYR A 68 -0.63 3.69 7.12
CA TYR A 68 -0.57 2.75 8.24
C TYR A 68 -1.31 3.23 9.49
N GLY A 69 -1.57 4.54 9.60
CA GLY A 69 -2.13 5.13 10.82
C GLY A 69 -1.12 5.24 11.95
N MET A 70 0.14 4.99 11.67
CA MET A 70 1.28 5.10 12.59
C MET A 70 2.57 5.08 11.78
N PRO A 71 3.71 5.49 12.36
CA PRO A 71 4.99 5.37 11.66
C PRO A 71 5.25 3.93 11.22
N TYR A 72 5.78 3.75 10.01
CA TYR A 72 6.03 2.41 9.48
C TYR A 72 6.96 1.58 10.38
N SER A 73 7.97 2.21 10.96
CA SER A 73 8.89 1.52 11.88
C SER A 73 8.16 0.88 13.06
N GLU A 74 7.14 1.57 13.58
CA GLU A 74 6.30 1.06 14.67
C GLU A 74 5.43 -0.09 14.20
N TRP A 75 4.79 0.05 13.03
CA TRP A 75 3.96 -1.00 12.45
C TRP A 75 4.77 -2.27 12.19
N LYS A 76 5.97 -2.08 11.61
CA LYS A 76 6.88 -3.18 11.30
C LYS A 76 7.24 -3.96 12.57
N GLN A 77 7.57 -3.25 13.63
CA GLN A 77 7.96 -3.85 14.90
C GLN A 77 6.80 -4.61 15.55
N LYS A 78 5.59 -4.06 15.48
CA LYS A 78 4.43 -4.64 16.14
C LYS A 78 3.78 -5.76 15.35
N TYR A 79 3.72 -5.66 14.03
CA TYR A 79 2.85 -6.50 13.22
C TYR A 79 3.54 -7.28 12.11
N GLN A 80 4.68 -6.81 11.60
CA GLN A 80 5.33 -7.50 10.48
C GLN A 80 5.98 -8.80 10.96
N THR A 81 5.61 -9.90 10.28
CA THR A 81 6.21 -11.21 10.56
C THR A 81 7.16 -11.59 9.44
N GLU A 82 8.04 -12.53 9.72
CA GLU A 82 8.95 -13.05 8.71
C GLU A 82 8.15 -13.84 7.66
N ALA A 83 8.45 -13.58 6.38
CA ALA A 83 7.79 -14.30 5.29
C ALA A 83 8.23 -15.77 5.30
N THR A 84 7.27 -16.68 5.02
CA THR A 84 7.58 -18.09 4.90
C THR A 84 8.38 -18.37 3.63
N PRO A 85 9.14 -19.48 3.57
CA PRO A 85 9.82 -19.86 2.31
C PRO A 85 8.87 -19.98 1.12
N GLN A 86 7.64 -20.44 1.35
CA GLN A 86 6.62 -20.54 0.31
C GLN A 86 6.18 -19.18 -0.20
N GLN A 87 5.99 -18.22 0.71
CA GLN A 87 5.65 -16.85 0.35
C GLN A 87 6.77 -16.19 -0.46
N LEU A 88 8.02 -16.37 -0.03
CA LEU A 88 9.18 -15.81 -0.72
C LEU A 88 9.33 -16.38 -2.12
N LYS A 89 9.13 -17.69 -2.28
CA LYS A 89 9.19 -18.35 -3.58
C LYS A 89 8.10 -17.82 -4.52
N ALA A 90 6.87 -17.72 -4.02
CA ALA A 90 5.74 -17.20 -4.81
C ALA A 90 5.99 -15.76 -5.22
N TYR A 91 6.55 -14.94 -4.32
CA TYR A 91 6.89 -13.56 -4.60
C TYR A 91 7.96 -13.44 -5.68
N GLU A 92 9.01 -14.25 -5.60
CA GLU A 92 10.08 -14.28 -6.59
C GLU A 92 9.55 -14.66 -7.99
N GLU A 93 8.71 -15.69 -8.06
CA GLU A 93 8.08 -16.11 -9.31
C GLU A 93 7.23 -15.00 -9.90
N ARG A 94 6.49 -14.29 -9.06
CA ARG A 94 5.67 -13.16 -9.46
C ARG A 94 6.52 -12.03 -10.04
N GLN A 95 7.64 -11.70 -9.41
CA GLN A 95 8.54 -10.66 -9.89
C GLN A 95 9.16 -11.04 -11.24
N ARG A 96 9.51 -12.30 -11.42
CA ARG A 96 10.02 -12.79 -12.71
C ARG A 96 8.98 -12.65 -13.82
N ARG A 97 7.72 -13.00 -13.54
CA ARG A 97 6.63 -12.85 -14.52
C ARG A 97 6.41 -11.40 -14.91
N LYS A 98 6.50 -10.49 -13.95
CA LYS A 98 6.39 -9.05 -14.22
C LYS A 98 7.50 -8.55 -15.15
N GLN A 99 8.74 -9.00 -14.92
CA GLN A 99 9.87 -8.61 -15.77
C GLN A 99 9.70 -9.14 -17.18
N GLN A 100 9.21 -10.36 -17.33
CA GLN A 100 8.96 -10.96 -18.65
C GLN A 100 7.85 -10.22 -19.41
N SER A 101 6.82 -9.75 -18.71
CA SER A 101 5.70 -9.06 -19.36
C SER A 101 6.04 -7.63 -19.78
N LYS A 102 7.16 -7.07 -19.32
CA LYS A 102 7.64 -5.75 -19.68
C LYS A 102 8.50 -5.73 -20.95
N THR A 103 8.80 -6.88 -21.50
CA THR A 103 9.55 -6.99 -22.75
C THR A 103 8.61 -7.16 -24.00
#